data_9e0b30ecf2e3ff82c47d5cd42af97923
#
_entry.id   9e0b30ecf2e3ff82c47d5cd42af97923
#
_cell.length_a   1.000
_cell.length_b   1.000
_cell.length_c   1.000
_cell.angle_alpha   90.00
_cell.angle_beta   90.00
_cell.angle_gamma   90.00
#
_symmetry.space_group_name_H-M   'P 1'
#
loop_
_entity.id
_entity.type
_entity.pdbx_description
1 polymer ?
#
loop_
_entity_poly.entity_id
_entity_poly.type
_entity_poly.pdbx_seq_one_letter_code
_entity_poly.pdbx_strand_id
1 'polypeptide(L)'
;MGQLRNSTLNPSQGGLGSYPKFHPHITLASLPLSVENNLTDIEASIATCFKGPLTVKFSSVEIGSHYFRSVYIAIEPTSEIMNLHERIHEALHEVPRTPSFPHLSLCYIDDKDAATGEREAFYKILKDGGKIRAGGGLDCGLVEEDWMDCFEANEIWIVRCDGPVNEWAVLRKLSA
;
A
#
# COMPACT_ATOMS: atom_id res chain seq x y z
N MET A 1 -8.43 -8.26 -3.18
CA MET A 1 -7.15 -7.85 -3.79
C MET A 1 -6.16 -9.00 -4.01
N GLY A 2 -6.07 -10.03 -3.16
CA GLY A 2 -5.18 -11.17 -3.38
C GLY A 2 -5.44 -11.96 -4.69
N GLN A 3 -6.67 -11.97 -5.19
CA GLN A 3 -7.03 -12.73 -6.40
C GLN A 3 -6.72 -12.00 -7.72
N LEU A 4 -6.65 -10.66 -7.74
CA LEU A 4 -6.20 -9.90 -8.93
C LEU A 4 -4.79 -10.29 -9.38
N ARG A 5 -3.96 -10.79 -8.46
CA ARG A 5 -2.59 -11.23 -8.75
C ARG A 5 -2.51 -12.67 -9.25
N ASN A 6 -3.52 -13.50 -8.99
CA ASN A 6 -3.45 -14.93 -9.29
C ASN A 6 -4.17 -15.36 -10.57
N SER A 7 -5.12 -14.59 -11.08
CA SER A 7 -6.02 -15.08 -12.13
C SER A 7 -5.84 -14.47 -13.53
N THR A 8 -5.21 -13.28 -13.65
CA THR A 8 -5.17 -12.55 -14.91
C THR A 8 -3.78 -12.08 -15.34
N LEU A 9 -2.84 -12.07 -14.43
CA LEU A 9 -1.50 -11.56 -14.66
C LEU A 9 -0.54 -12.72 -14.45
N ASN A 10 -0.29 -13.47 -15.51
CA ASN A 10 0.85 -14.36 -15.56
C ASN A 10 2.05 -13.47 -15.93
N PRO A 11 2.84 -12.97 -14.95
CA PRO A 11 4.07 -12.26 -15.24
C PRO A 11 5.05 -13.30 -15.76
N SER A 12 4.98 -13.57 -17.06
CA SER A 12 5.72 -14.64 -17.68
C SER A 12 7.23 -14.41 -17.73
N GLN A 13 7.73 -13.30 -17.18
CA GLN A 13 9.14 -12.95 -17.24
C GLN A 13 9.66 -12.07 -16.07
N GLY A 14 8.90 -11.81 -15.01
CA GLY A 14 9.42 -11.04 -13.88
C GLY A 14 10.64 -11.69 -13.23
N GLY A 15 11.68 -10.92 -12.93
CA GLY A 15 12.82 -11.37 -12.15
C GLY A 15 12.40 -11.84 -10.75
N LEU A 16 13.30 -12.51 -10.03
CA LEU A 16 13.03 -13.03 -8.66
C LEU A 16 12.54 -11.98 -7.65
N GLY A 17 12.73 -10.68 -7.93
CA GLY A 17 12.33 -9.58 -7.06
C GLY A 17 10.98 -8.94 -7.41
N SER A 18 10.44 -9.20 -8.60
CA SER A 18 9.17 -8.62 -9.05
C SER A 18 7.98 -9.44 -8.60
N TYR A 19 6.86 -8.75 -8.33
CA TYR A 19 5.58 -9.31 -7.92
C TYR A 19 5.58 -10.14 -6.63
N PRO A 20 6.30 -9.74 -5.56
CA PRO A 20 6.21 -10.43 -4.29
C PRO A 20 4.77 -10.36 -3.77
N LYS A 21 4.37 -11.37 -3.00
CA LYS A 21 3.09 -11.35 -2.28
C LYS A 21 3.20 -10.46 -1.06
N PHE A 22 2.27 -9.54 -0.88
CA PHE A 22 2.14 -8.69 0.30
C PHE A 22 0.67 -8.36 0.58
N HIS A 23 0.37 -7.94 1.80
CA HIS A 23 -0.95 -7.43 2.14
C HIS A 23 -1.10 -6.00 1.58
N PRO A 24 -2.20 -5.69 0.85
CA PRO A 24 -2.48 -4.30 0.45
C PRO A 24 -2.53 -3.39 1.67
N HIS A 25 -1.81 -2.27 1.62
CA HIS A 25 -1.71 -1.34 2.75
C HIS A 25 -1.35 0.07 2.29
N ILE A 26 -1.61 1.03 3.18
CA ILE A 26 -1.10 2.41 3.09
C ILE A 26 -0.04 2.56 4.18
N THR A 27 1.19 2.92 3.82
CA THR A 27 2.25 3.16 4.78
C THR A 27 2.03 4.51 5.47
N LEU A 28 1.71 4.50 6.76
CA LEU A 28 1.53 5.71 7.56
C LEU A 28 2.87 6.30 8.03
N ALA A 29 3.78 5.46 8.51
CA ALA A 29 5.10 5.89 8.98
C ALA A 29 6.13 4.79 8.75
N SER A 30 7.40 5.18 8.64
CA SER A 30 8.55 4.27 8.58
C SER A 30 9.48 4.57 9.75
N LEU A 31 9.76 3.56 10.56
CA LEU A 31 10.59 3.64 11.75
C LEU A 31 11.90 2.86 11.55
N PRO A 32 13.01 3.28 12.19
CA PRO A 32 14.23 2.48 12.23
C PRO A 32 13.99 1.15 12.94
N LEU A 33 14.66 0.07 12.51
CA LEU A 33 14.57 -1.25 13.16
C LEU A 33 14.99 -1.22 14.64
N SER A 34 15.85 -0.28 15.04
CA SER A 34 16.31 -0.11 16.42
C SER A 34 15.18 0.16 17.42
N VAL A 35 14.01 0.64 16.96
CA VAL A 35 12.85 0.91 17.83
C VAL A 35 12.04 -0.34 18.17
N GLU A 36 12.35 -1.51 17.60
CA GLU A 36 11.62 -2.76 17.85
C GLU A 36 11.61 -3.15 19.33
N ASN A 37 12.59 -2.73 20.11
CA ASN A 37 12.64 -2.96 21.55
C ASN A 37 11.58 -2.17 22.35
N ASN A 38 10.94 -1.19 21.72
CA ASN A 38 9.93 -0.30 22.33
C ASN A 38 8.54 -0.48 21.73
N LEU A 39 8.20 -1.67 21.25
CA LEU A 39 6.90 -1.96 20.58
C LEU A 39 5.69 -1.54 21.41
N THR A 40 5.73 -1.73 22.72
CA THR A 40 4.62 -1.36 23.61
C THR A 40 4.38 0.14 23.63
N ASP A 41 5.44 0.95 23.64
CA ASP A 41 5.34 2.40 23.64
C ASP A 41 4.86 2.91 22.26
N ILE A 42 5.33 2.29 21.19
CA ILE A 42 4.88 2.59 19.82
C ILE A 42 3.38 2.28 19.70
N GLU A 43 2.96 1.09 20.14
CA GLU A 43 1.56 0.68 20.14
C GLU A 43 0.67 1.66 20.93
N ALA A 44 1.09 2.03 22.14
CA ALA A 44 0.37 3.00 22.95
C ALA A 44 0.28 4.38 22.27
N SER A 45 1.35 4.86 21.66
CA SER A 45 1.37 6.13 20.93
C SER A 45 0.41 6.10 19.74
N ILE A 46 0.43 5.06 18.91
CA ILE A 46 -0.48 4.90 17.77
C ILE A 46 -1.93 4.81 18.24
N ALA A 47 -2.22 4.07 19.31
CA ALA A 47 -3.58 3.94 19.87
C ALA A 47 -4.15 5.28 20.34
N THR A 48 -3.33 6.26 20.70
CA THR A 48 -3.81 7.61 21.02
C THR A 48 -4.26 8.38 19.77
N CYS A 49 -3.72 8.04 18.60
CA CYS A 49 -3.97 8.73 17.34
C CYS A 49 -5.15 8.13 16.57
N PHE A 50 -5.29 6.81 16.57
CA PHE A 50 -6.31 6.08 15.82
C PHE A 50 -7.55 5.86 16.67
N LYS A 51 -8.67 6.54 16.35
CA LYS A 51 -9.88 6.59 17.18
C LYS A 51 -11.11 5.97 16.52
N GLY A 52 -11.00 5.46 15.32
CA GLY A 52 -12.12 4.88 14.61
C GLY A 52 -11.79 4.54 13.16
N PRO A 53 -12.71 3.88 12.46
CA PRO A 53 -12.57 3.59 11.06
C PRO A 53 -12.31 4.87 10.25
N LEU A 54 -11.50 4.76 9.22
CA LEU A 54 -11.15 5.84 8.30
C LEU A 54 -11.61 5.48 6.90
N THR A 55 -12.47 6.30 6.30
CA THR A 55 -12.84 6.13 4.90
C THR A 55 -11.68 6.55 3.99
N VAL A 56 -11.17 5.60 3.24
CA VAL A 56 -10.09 5.78 2.26
C VAL A 56 -10.68 5.78 0.87
N LYS A 57 -10.55 6.90 0.14
CA LYS A 57 -11.05 7.06 -1.23
C LYS A 57 -9.91 7.00 -2.23
N PHE A 58 -10.15 6.33 -3.34
CA PHE A 58 -9.22 6.26 -4.45
C PHE A 58 -9.30 7.53 -5.31
N SER A 59 -8.18 7.94 -5.89
CA SER A 59 -8.10 9.10 -6.77
C SER A 59 -7.74 8.70 -8.20
N SER A 60 -6.65 7.94 -8.37
CA SER A 60 -6.18 7.47 -9.67
C SER A 60 -5.35 6.21 -9.52
N VAL A 61 -5.12 5.48 -10.62
CA VAL A 61 -4.09 4.44 -10.70
C VAL A 61 -2.93 4.99 -11.49
N GLU A 62 -1.72 4.90 -10.95
CA GLU A 62 -0.54 5.55 -11.48
C GLU A 62 0.66 4.62 -11.58
N ILE A 63 1.61 5.00 -12.45
CA ILE A 63 2.93 4.38 -12.58
C ILE A 63 3.93 5.22 -11.79
N GLY A 64 4.66 4.57 -10.90
CA GLY A 64 5.69 5.20 -10.08
C GLY A 64 7.09 4.88 -10.55
N SER A 65 8.07 5.46 -9.87
CA SER A 65 9.50 5.35 -10.21
C SER A 65 10.32 4.51 -9.22
N HIS A 66 9.68 3.96 -8.19
CA HIS A 66 10.35 3.21 -7.12
C HIS A 66 9.79 1.80 -6.98
N TYR A 67 10.62 0.86 -6.50
CA TYR A 67 10.23 -0.53 -6.26
C TYR A 67 8.94 -0.65 -5.45
N PHE A 68 8.87 -0.03 -4.27
CA PHE A 68 7.69 -0.08 -3.38
C PHE A 68 6.49 0.72 -3.87
N ARG A 69 6.62 1.43 -4.99
CA ARG A 69 5.59 2.24 -5.62
C ARG A 69 5.70 2.09 -7.14
N SER A 70 5.60 0.86 -7.63
CA SER A 70 5.75 0.57 -9.06
C SER A 70 4.49 0.88 -9.84
N VAL A 71 3.37 0.26 -9.50
CA VAL A 71 2.02 0.66 -9.93
C VAL A 71 1.15 0.71 -8.68
N TYR A 72 0.44 1.80 -8.49
CA TYR A 72 -0.25 2.08 -7.24
C TYR A 72 -1.55 2.86 -7.45
N ILE A 73 -2.42 2.81 -6.46
CA ILE A 73 -3.57 3.68 -6.34
C ILE A 73 -3.15 4.91 -5.53
N ALA A 74 -3.25 6.09 -6.14
CA ALA A 74 -3.20 7.34 -5.40
C ALA A 74 -4.49 7.48 -4.58
N ILE A 75 -4.36 7.81 -3.32
CA ILE A 75 -5.47 7.99 -2.39
C ILE A 75 -5.78 9.47 -2.27
N GLU A 76 -7.06 9.81 -2.17
CA GLU A 76 -7.50 11.18 -1.92
C GLU A 76 -6.95 11.66 -0.57
N PRO A 77 -6.17 12.78 -0.52
CA PRO A 77 -5.59 13.27 0.72
C PRO A 77 -6.63 14.03 1.56
N THR A 78 -7.63 13.29 2.07
CA THR A 78 -8.64 13.89 2.95
C THR A 78 -8.02 14.42 4.24
N SER A 79 -8.70 15.37 4.89
CA SER A 79 -8.23 15.92 6.17
C SER A 79 -8.03 14.85 7.23
N GLU A 80 -8.88 13.81 7.25
CA GLU A 80 -8.82 12.74 8.23
C GLU A 80 -7.54 11.91 8.09
N ILE A 81 -7.20 11.47 6.86
CA ILE A 81 -5.99 10.66 6.63
C ILE A 81 -4.72 11.47 6.81
N MET A 82 -4.73 12.76 6.41
CA MET A 82 -3.59 13.65 6.58
C MET A 82 -3.36 13.98 8.07
N ASN A 83 -4.41 14.27 8.84
CA ASN A 83 -4.32 14.49 10.27
C ASN A 83 -3.86 13.22 11.03
N LEU A 84 -4.33 12.04 10.62
CA LEU A 84 -3.85 10.79 11.22
C LEU A 84 -2.35 10.61 10.98
N HIS A 85 -1.90 10.82 9.75
CA HIS A 85 -0.48 10.76 9.37
C HIS A 85 0.37 11.71 10.21
N GLU A 86 -0.03 12.99 10.32
CA GLU A 86 0.67 14.02 11.09
C GLU A 86 0.75 13.63 12.59
N ARG A 87 -0.38 13.29 13.18
CA ARG A 87 -0.45 12.90 14.62
C ARG A 87 0.38 11.68 14.94
N ILE A 88 0.46 10.69 14.04
CA ILE A 88 1.31 9.51 14.23
C ILE A 88 2.79 9.93 14.22
N HIS A 89 3.21 10.78 13.29
CA HIS A 89 4.60 11.25 13.25
C HIS A 89 4.96 12.08 14.49
N GLU A 90 4.07 12.97 14.94
CA GLU A 90 4.25 13.72 16.18
C GLU A 90 4.37 12.80 17.40
N ALA A 91 3.46 11.83 17.55
CA ALA A 91 3.44 10.89 18.68
C ALA A 91 4.67 9.96 18.71
N LEU A 92 5.24 9.65 17.55
CA LEU A 92 6.44 8.84 17.43
C LEU A 92 7.74 9.66 17.40
N HIS A 93 7.64 10.98 17.42
CA HIS A 93 8.78 11.90 17.29
C HIS A 93 9.61 11.68 16.01
N GLU A 94 8.93 11.32 14.91
CA GLU A 94 9.55 11.03 13.63
C GLU A 94 9.18 12.08 12.57
N VAL A 95 10.09 12.31 11.63
CA VAL A 95 9.84 13.18 10.49
C VAL A 95 9.19 12.36 9.36
N PRO A 96 8.13 12.86 8.71
CA PRO A 96 7.52 12.17 7.57
C PRO A 96 8.52 11.87 6.47
N ARG A 97 8.66 10.59 6.12
CA ARG A 97 9.60 10.11 5.07
C ARG A 97 8.89 9.33 3.97
N THR A 98 7.55 9.30 3.97
CA THR A 98 6.76 8.57 3.00
C THR A 98 6.50 9.44 1.77
N PRO A 99 7.25 9.26 0.68
CA PRO A 99 7.04 10.07 -0.53
C PRO A 99 5.67 9.77 -1.14
N SER A 100 5.00 10.82 -1.65
CA SER A 100 3.69 10.69 -2.31
C SER A 100 2.65 9.98 -1.45
N PHE A 101 2.60 10.31 -0.17
CA PHE A 101 1.53 9.89 0.74
C PHE A 101 0.23 10.64 0.40
N PRO A 102 -0.94 9.99 0.47
CA PRO A 102 -1.17 8.58 0.70
C PRO A 102 -1.26 7.77 -0.61
N HIS A 103 -0.78 6.53 -0.59
CA HIS A 103 -0.92 5.62 -1.72
C HIS A 103 -1.04 4.15 -1.27
N LEU A 104 -1.64 3.31 -2.15
CA LEU A 104 -1.76 1.87 -1.97
C LEU A 104 -1.14 1.16 -3.17
N SER A 105 -0.08 0.39 -2.94
CA SER A 105 0.62 -0.30 -4.02
C SER A 105 -0.16 -1.51 -4.52
N LEU A 106 -0.27 -1.64 -5.85
CA LEU A 106 -0.85 -2.81 -6.52
C LEU A 106 0.19 -3.89 -6.75
N CYS A 107 1.42 -3.50 -7.08
CA CYS A 107 2.55 -4.40 -7.26
C CYS A 107 3.87 -3.71 -6.94
N TYR A 108 4.89 -4.53 -6.67
CA TYR A 108 6.29 -4.12 -6.62
C TYR A 108 7.03 -4.76 -7.78
N ILE A 109 7.82 -3.99 -8.51
CA ILE A 109 8.54 -4.40 -9.72
C ILE A 109 9.99 -3.99 -9.56
N ASP A 110 10.89 -4.97 -9.67
CA ASP A 110 12.34 -4.79 -9.58
C ASP A 110 12.84 -3.77 -10.61
N ASP A 111 13.89 -3.04 -10.29
CA ASP A 111 14.42 -1.98 -11.15
C ASP A 111 14.91 -2.48 -12.49
N LYS A 112 15.38 -3.74 -12.57
CA LYS A 112 15.80 -4.35 -13.85
C LYS A 112 14.59 -4.58 -14.77
N ASP A 113 13.50 -5.11 -14.21
CA ASP A 113 12.26 -5.35 -14.95
C ASP A 113 11.60 -4.01 -15.32
N ALA A 114 11.63 -3.04 -14.41
CA ALA A 114 11.15 -1.69 -14.65
C ALA A 114 11.91 -0.99 -15.79
N ALA A 115 13.23 -1.21 -15.89
CA ALA A 115 14.05 -0.66 -16.99
C ALA A 115 13.67 -1.24 -18.36
N THR A 116 12.97 -2.37 -18.40
CA THR A 116 12.45 -2.98 -19.64
C THR A 116 10.99 -2.64 -19.93
N GLY A 117 10.37 -1.75 -19.12
CA GLY A 117 8.99 -1.28 -19.32
C GLY A 117 7.92 -2.13 -18.62
N GLU A 118 8.28 -2.95 -17.62
CA GLU A 118 7.35 -3.85 -16.95
C GLU A 118 6.27 -3.09 -16.16
N ARG A 119 6.58 -1.90 -15.61
CA ARG A 119 5.59 -1.06 -14.91
C ARG A 119 4.49 -0.59 -15.85
N GLU A 120 4.89 -0.11 -17.03
CA GLU A 120 3.99 0.34 -18.10
C GLU A 120 3.16 -0.82 -18.65
N ALA A 121 3.79 -1.99 -18.83
CA ALA A 121 3.13 -3.20 -19.29
C ALA A 121 2.05 -3.66 -18.30
N PHE A 122 2.35 -3.68 -16.99
CA PHE A 122 1.39 -4.02 -15.96
C PHE A 122 0.21 -3.04 -15.94
N TYR A 123 0.48 -1.73 -15.96
CA TYR A 123 -0.56 -0.70 -16.02
C TYR A 123 -1.44 -0.87 -17.27
N LYS A 124 -0.82 -1.10 -18.42
CA LYS A 124 -1.53 -1.32 -19.69
C LYS A 124 -2.47 -2.52 -19.62
N ILE A 125 -2.03 -3.63 -19.03
CA ILE A 125 -2.87 -4.81 -18.81
C ILE A 125 -4.11 -4.47 -17.97
N LEU A 126 -3.95 -3.72 -16.88
CA LEU A 126 -5.10 -3.29 -16.07
C LEU A 126 -6.07 -2.40 -16.88
N LYS A 127 -5.53 -1.48 -17.67
CA LYS A 127 -6.31 -0.54 -18.48
C LYS A 127 -7.03 -1.25 -19.63
N ASP A 128 -6.33 -2.04 -20.44
CA ASP A 128 -6.88 -2.74 -21.59
C ASP A 128 -7.87 -3.85 -21.16
N GLY A 129 -7.62 -4.44 -19.99
CA GLY A 129 -8.53 -5.41 -19.37
C GLY A 129 -9.76 -4.79 -18.71
N GLY A 130 -9.92 -3.45 -18.77
CA GLY A 130 -11.05 -2.76 -18.15
C GLY A 130 -11.07 -2.87 -16.62
N LYS A 131 -9.90 -3.07 -15.99
CA LYS A 131 -9.79 -3.25 -14.52
C LYS A 131 -9.64 -1.95 -13.75
N ILE A 132 -9.44 -0.84 -14.44
CA ILE A 132 -9.33 0.50 -13.85
C ILE A 132 -10.25 1.48 -14.58
N ARG A 133 -10.84 2.42 -13.84
CA ARG A 133 -11.69 3.48 -14.37
C ARG A 133 -11.26 4.86 -13.85
N ALA A 134 -11.81 5.92 -14.44
CA ALA A 134 -11.60 7.29 -13.97
C ALA A 134 -11.98 7.40 -12.48
N GLY A 135 -11.23 8.22 -11.72
CA GLY A 135 -11.42 8.35 -10.28
C GLY A 135 -10.78 7.21 -9.46
N GLY A 136 -9.88 6.42 -10.05
CA GLY A 136 -9.11 5.40 -9.35
C GLY A 136 -9.86 4.10 -9.03
N GLY A 137 -11.11 3.97 -9.49
CA GLY A 137 -11.88 2.74 -9.25
C GLY A 137 -11.18 1.53 -9.85
N LEU A 138 -11.13 0.45 -9.05
CA LEU A 138 -10.49 -0.83 -9.40
C LEU A 138 -11.52 -1.95 -9.40
N ASP A 139 -11.61 -2.72 -10.50
CA ASP A 139 -12.38 -3.95 -10.53
C ASP A 139 -11.60 -5.07 -9.84
N CYS A 140 -12.08 -5.49 -8.67
CA CYS A 140 -11.46 -6.54 -7.87
C CYS A 140 -11.70 -7.96 -8.41
N GLY A 141 -12.61 -8.12 -9.37
CA GLY A 141 -12.82 -9.37 -10.11
C GLY A 141 -13.35 -10.54 -9.30
N LEU A 142 -13.96 -10.29 -8.13
CA LEU A 142 -14.58 -11.35 -7.31
C LEU A 142 -15.93 -11.78 -7.84
N VAL A 143 -16.67 -10.83 -8.41
CA VAL A 143 -17.94 -10.99 -9.11
C VAL A 143 -17.95 -10.07 -10.33
N GLU A 144 -18.97 -10.18 -11.19
CA GLU A 144 -19.13 -9.27 -12.31
C GLU A 144 -19.35 -7.84 -11.77
N GLU A 145 -18.59 -6.87 -12.28
CA GLU A 145 -18.61 -5.47 -11.85
C GLU A 145 -18.29 -5.23 -10.35
N ASP A 146 -17.33 -5.96 -9.81
CA ASP A 146 -16.84 -5.79 -8.43
C ASP A 146 -15.91 -4.57 -8.29
N TRP A 147 -16.52 -3.40 -8.49
CA TRP A 147 -15.78 -2.13 -8.43
C TRP A 147 -15.57 -1.64 -7.01
N MET A 148 -14.33 -1.33 -6.69
CA MET A 148 -13.94 -0.66 -5.46
C MET A 148 -13.34 0.70 -5.79
N ASP A 149 -13.85 1.77 -5.20
CA ASP A 149 -13.32 3.15 -5.27
C ASP A 149 -13.04 3.75 -3.89
N CYS A 150 -13.42 3.03 -2.83
CA CYS A 150 -13.11 3.37 -1.45
C CYS A 150 -13.13 2.10 -0.58
N PHE A 151 -12.63 2.22 0.64
CA PHE A 151 -12.78 1.21 1.69
C PHE A 151 -12.69 1.85 3.08
N GLU A 152 -13.19 1.15 4.09
CA GLU A 152 -13.01 1.52 5.50
C GLU A 152 -11.73 0.85 6.04
N ALA A 153 -10.77 1.67 6.44
CA ALA A 153 -9.58 1.23 7.15
C ALA A 153 -9.87 1.21 8.67
N ASN A 154 -9.94 0.03 9.25
CA ASN A 154 -10.29 -0.19 10.65
C ASN A 154 -9.14 -0.77 11.48
N GLU A 155 -7.98 -0.96 10.88
CA GLU A 155 -6.78 -1.50 11.54
C GLU A 155 -5.52 -0.75 11.14
N ILE A 156 -4.63 -0.57 12.12
CA ILE A 156 -3.24 -0.18 11.89
C ILE A 156 -2.34 -1.35 12.28
N TRP A 157 -1.39 -1.70 11.43
CA TRP A 157 -0.45 -2.77 11.68
C TRP A 157 0.96 -2.22 11.87
N ILE A 158 1.65 -2.74 12.87
CA ILE A 158 3.10 -2.56 13.01
C ILE A 158 3.76 -3.76 12.36
N VAL A 159 4.54 -3.50 11.31
CA VAL A 159 5.15 -4.53 10.48
C VAL A 159 6.66 -4.35 10.47
N ARG A 160 7.40 -5.43 10.73
CA ARG A 160 8.85 -5.46 10.52
C ARG A 160 9.12 -5.74 9.04
N CYS A 161 9.70 -4.75 8.36
CA CYS A 161 10.02 -4.78 6.93
C CYS A 161 11.52 -5.05 6.73
N ASP A 162 12.04 -6.13 7.30
CA ASP A 162 13.43 -6.57 7.13
C ASP A 162 13.50 -7.70 6.09
N GLY A 163 14.52 -7.65 5.22
CA GLY A 163 14.68 -8.61 4.14
C GLY A 163 13.65 -8.50 3.00
N PRO A 164 13.47 -9.58 2.22
CA PRO A 164 12.51 -9.63 1.13
C PRO A 164 11.06 -9.44 1.60
N VAL A 165 10.21 -8.85 0.75
CA VAL A 165 8.81 -8.50 1.08
C VAL A 165 7.98 -9.68 1.61
N ASN A 166 8.23 -10.88 1.10
CA ASN A 166 7.55 -12.11 1.53
C ASN A 166 7.99 -12.59 2.94
N GLU A 167 9.03 -12.00 3.51
CA GLU A 167 9.52 -12.27 4.87
C GLU A 167 9.07 -11.22 5.88
N TRP A 168 8.37 -10.16 5.43
CA TRP A 168 7.84 -9.15 6.31
C TRP A 168 6.86 -9.73 7.33
N ALA A 169 7.06 -9.36 8.60
CA ALA A 169 6.32 -9.93 9.72
C ALA A 169 5.43 -8.88 10.40
N VAL A 170 4.16 -9.22 10.58
CA VAL A 170 3.23 -8.42 11.38
C VAL A 170 3.54 -8.65 12.85
N LEU A 171 3.97 -7.60 13.55
CA LEU A 171 4.32 -7.64 14.97
C LEU A 171 3.13 -7.31 15.87
N ARG A 172 2.28 -6.37 15.47
CA ARG A 172 1.08 -5.94 16.21
C ARG A 172 -0.02 -5.52 15.23
N LYS A 173 -1.26 -5.64 15.70
CA LYS A 173 -2.45 -5.11 15.03
C LYS A 173 -3.25 -4.32 16.05
N LEU A 174 -3.59 -3.08 15.69
CA LEU A 174 -4.45 -2.21 16.47
C LEU A 174 -5.76 -2.04 15.70
N SER A 175 -6.87 -2.38 16.33
CA SER A 175 -8.21 -2.14 15.78
C SER A 175 -8.78 -0.84 16.34
N ALA A 176 -9.68 -0.21 15.56
CA ALA A 176 -10.40 0.99 15.95
C ALA A 176 -11.43 0.71 17.04
#